data_87400d057128ec447c97748331ce8877
#
_entry.id   87400d057128ec447c97748331ce8877
#
_cell.length_a   1.000
_cell.length_b   1.000
_cell.length_c   1.000
_cell.angle_alpha   90.00
_cell.angle_beta   90.00
_cell.angle_gamma   90.00
#
_symmetry.space_group_name_H-M   'P 1'
#
loop_
_entity.id
_entity.type
_entity.pdbx_description
1 polymer ?
#
loop_
_entity_poly.entity_id
_entity_poly.type
_entity_poly.pdbx_seq_one_letter_code
_entity_poly.pdbx_strand_id
1 'polypeptide(L)'
;MGFLTDLVDDLRRRLERDPLDEPSLMGRAMQLPPPRPFEEALRGATPPAVIAEFKRSSPSAGEIAEPDLSTQVRKYRAGGAVAISVLTEPTRFDGSLTDVRAARIAAQLPVLRKDFLVHPAQVIESRATGADAILLISAALTELELKGMLAVADDLGLDALVEAHSEEDLAKVLTTDAGVVGVNARDLETLELDLERALALVPLVPRDRVAVLESGVSTHEHVERALDAGASAVLVGESLMRAADPEATIRELRGDRDGPR
;
A
#
# COMPACT_ATOMS: atom_id res chain seq x y z
N MET A 1 9.48 0.68 -23.68
CA MET A 1 8.25 0.76 -22.91
C MET A 1 8.66 0.99 -21.46
N GLY A 2 7.78 1.50 -20.60
CA GLY A 2 8.11 1.78 -19.21
C GLY A 2 7.95 0.55 -18.32
N PHE A 3 8.44 0.64 -17.09
CA PHE A 3 8.43 -0.48 -16.14
C PHE A 3 7.01 -0.98 -15.84
N LEU A 4 6.07 -0.07 -15.54
CA LEU A 4 4.68 -0.43 -15.21
C LEU A 4 3.98 -1.08 -16.40
N THR A 5 4.10 -0.47 -17.60
CA THR A 5 3.48 -0.97 -18.82
C THR A 5 3.93 -2.39 -19.12
N ASP A 6 5.23 -2.67 -19.10
CA ASP A 6 5.77 -4.01 -19.37
C ASP A 6 5.31 -5.04 -18.34
N LEU A 7 5.25 -4.67 -17.07
CA LEU A 7 4.81 -5.55 -15.98
C LEU A 7 3.30 -5.87 -16.09
N VAL A 8 2.47 -4.87 -16.35
CA VAL A 8 1.01 -5.03 -16.53
C VAL A 8 0.71 -5.95 -17.70
N ASP A 9 1.39 -5.78 -18.83
CA ASP A 9 1.23 -6.63 -20.00
C ASP A 9 1.63 -8.09 -19.72
N ASP A 10 2.73 -8.30 -18.98
CA ASP A 10 3.15 -9.64 -18.57
C ASP A 10 2.15 -10.30 -17.62
N LEU A 11 1.60 -9.55 -16.67
CA LEU A 11 0.59 -10.04 -15.73
C LEU A 11 -0.70 -10.42 -16.45
N ARG A 12 -1.20 -9.58 -17.37
CA ARG A 12 -2.42 -9.87 -18.15
C ARG A 12 -2.22 -11.12 -18.99
N ARG A 13 -1.10 -11.25 -19.73
CA ARG A 13 -0.77 -12.47 -20.51
C ARG A 13 -0.66 -13.72 -19.62
N ARG A 14 -0.14 -13.60 -18.41
CA ARG A 14 -0.06 -14.72 -17.46
C ARG A 14 -1.45 -15.16 -17.02
N LEU A 15 -2.31 -14.22 -16.64
CA LEU A 15 -3.68 -14.51 -16.19
C LEU A 15 -4.56 -15.09 -17.31
N GLU A 16 -4.34 -14.70 -18.58
CA GLU A 16 -5.01 -15.30 -19.73
C GLU A 16 -4.60 -16.76 -19.94
N ARG A 17 -3.31 -17.09 -19.76
CA ARG A 17 -2.78 -18.46 -19.95
C ARG A 17 -3.09 -19.38 -18.78
N ASP A 18 -3.09 -18.84 -17.57
CA ASP A 18 -3.28 -19.57 -16.32
C ASP A 18 -4.24 -18.76 -15.41
N PRO A 19 -5.54 -18.82 -15.71
CA PRO A 19 -6.54 -18.06 -14.96
C PRO A 19 -6.66 -18.57 -13.52
N LEU A 20 -6.89 -17.64 -12.60
CA LEU A 20 -7.11 -17.97 -11.20
C LEU A 20 -8.42 -18.76 -11.03
N ASP A 21 -8.42 -19.76 -10.17
CA ASP A 21 -9.60 -20.54 -9.79
C ASP A 21 -10.48 -19.72 -8.83
N GLU A 22 -11.31 -18.82 -9.39
CA GLU A 22 -12.17 -17.93 -8.63
C GLU A 22 -13.12 -18.67 -7.67
N PRO A 23 -13.79 -19.80 -8.05
CA PRO A 23 -14.64 -20.54 -7.13
C PRO A 23 -13.88 -21.05 -5.89
N SER A 24 -12.68 -21.59 -6.07
CA SER A 24 -11.82 -22.04 -4.97
C SER A 24 -11.36 -20.87 -4.09
N LEU A 25 -10.95 -19.75 -4.72
CA LEU A 25 -10.57 -18.53 -4.02
C LEU A 25 -11.71 -17.96 -3.19
N MET A 26 -12.90 -17.86 -3.78
CA MET A 26 -14.11 -17.39 -3.08
C MET A 26 -14.46 -18.31 -1.89
N GLY A 27 -14.40 -19.62 -2.08
CA GLY A 27 -14.61 -20.57 -1.00
C GLY A 27 -13.66 -20.36 0.19
N ARG A 28 -12.39 -20.07 -0.07
CA ARG A 28 -11.39 -19.74 0.97
C ARG A 28 -11.66 -18.38 1.60
N ALA A 29 -11.97 -17.37 0.80
CA ALA A 29 -12.25 -16.01 1.25
C ALA A 29 -13.42 -15.97 2.27
N MET A 30 -14.47 -16.73 2.00
CA MET A 30 -15.64 -16.81 2.86
C MET A 30 -15.40 -17.55 4.20
N GLN A 31 -14.32 -18.33 4.32
CA GLN A 31 -13.94 -19.01 5.56
C GLN A 31 -13.09 -18.14 6.50
N LEU A 32 -12.56 -17.03 6.00
CA LEU A 32 -11.75 -16.12 6.82
C LEU A 32 -12.62 -15.16 7.62
N PRO A 33 -12.15 -14.72 8.81
CA PRO A 33 -12.80 -13.65 9.55
C PRO A 33 -12.88 -12.38 8.69
N PRO A 34 -13.83 -11.47 8.94
CA PRO A 34 -13.92 -10.22 8.22
C PRO A 34 -12.59 -9.47 8.14
N PRO A 35 -12.36 -8.70 7.08
CA PRO A 35 -11.20 -7.80 7.02
C PRO A 35 -11.20 -6.81 8.19
N ARG A 36 -10.03 -6.41 8.63
CA ARG A 36 -9.87 -5.31 9.58
C ARG A 36 -10.05 -4.00 8.85
N PRO A 37 -10.71 -2.99 9.45
CA PRO A 37 -11.02 -1.73 8.79
C PRO A 37 -9.73 -0.91 8.60
N PHE A 38 -9.16 -0.95 7.40
CA PHE A 38 -7.91 -0.27 7.06
C PHE A 38 -8.12 1.25 6.96
N GLU A 39 -9.17 1.69 6.27
CA GLU A 39 -9.52 3.11 6.15
C GLU A 39 -9.83 3.73 7.53
N GLU A 40 -10.62 3.03 8.34
CA GLU A 40 -10.97 3.51 9.69
C GLU A 40 -9.73 3.63 10.58
N ALA A 41 -8.78 2.68 10.47
CA ALA A 41 -7.52 2.74 11.22
C ALA A 41 -6.69 3.97 10.85
N LEU A 42 -6.69 4.36 9.56
CA LEU A 42 -6.00 5.58 9.10
C LEU A 42 -6.73 6.85 9.58
N ARG A 43 -8.07 6.90 9.46
CA ARG A 43 -8.88 8.05 9.86
C ARG A 43 -8.87 8.27 11.38
N GLY A 44 -8.85 7.20 12.15
CA GLY A 44 -8.86 7.26 13.63
C GLY A 44 -7.51 7.57 14.25
N ALA A 45 -6.42 7.54 13.48
CA ALA A 45 -5.09 7.83 13.98
C ALA A 45 -4.86 9.33 14.13
N THR A 46 -4.08 9.72 15.14
CA THR A 46 -3.50 11.09 15.18
C THR A 46 -2.48 11.20 14.06
N PRO A 47 -2.60 12.19 13.15
CA PRO A 47 -1.61 12.36 12.08
C PRO A 47 -0.18 12.63 12.60
N PRO A 48 0.83 12.08 11.92
CA PRO A 48 0.73 11.24 10.74
C PRO A 48 0.34 9.80 11.08
N ALA A 49 -0.65 9.25 10.36
CA ALA A 49 -0.85 7.82 10.33
C ALA A 49 0.29 7.17 9.53
N VAL A 50 0.98 6.18 10.10
CA VAL A 50 2.08 5.50 9.41
C VAL A 50 1.64 4.12 8.93
N ILE A 51 1.68 3.91 7.61
CA ILE A 51 1.60 2.60 6.97
C ILE A 51 3.03 2.10 6.80
N ALA A 52 3.43 1.10 7.59
CA ALA A 52 4.78 0.57 7.54
C ALA A 52 4.89 -0.58 6.53
N GLU A 53 5.77 -0.43 5.54
CA GLU A 53 5.90 -1.40 4.45
C GLU A 53 7.00 -2.40 4.71
N PHE A 54 6.68 -3.68 4.51
CA PHE A 54 7.63 -4.77 4.44
C PHE A 54 7.92 -5.12 2.98
N LYS A 55 9.19 -5.01 2.57
CA LYS A 55 9.68 -5.41 1.24
C LYS A 55 11.14 -5.83 1.28
N ARG A 56 11.47 -6.96 0.63
CA ARG A 56 12.84 -7.50 0.59
C ARG A 56 13.71 -6.82 -0.45
N SER A 57 13.13 -6.51 -1.59
CA SER A 57 13.82 -5.86 -2.71
C SER A 57 12.93 -4.85 -3.44
N SER A 58 13.53 -4.06 -4.31
CA SER A 58 12.79 -3.22 -5.26
C SER A 58 13.63 -2.95 -6.51
N PRO A 59 12.99 -2.64 -7.66
CA PRO A 59 13.70 -2.32 -8.91
C PRO A 59 14.68 -1.15 -8.77
N SER A 60 14.40 -0.18 -7.92
CA SER A 60 15.22 1.01 -7.72
C SER A 60 16.35 0.84 -6.70
N ALA A 61 16.18 -0.04 -5.71
CA ALA A 61 17.14 -0.21 -4.60
C ALA A 61 17.86 -1.56 -4.63
N GLY A 62 17.44 -2.49 -5.50
CA GLY A 62 17.91 -3.89 -5.48
C GLY A 62 17.47 -4.60 -4.21
N GLU A 63 18.27 -5.54 -3.75
CA GLU A 63 18.09 -6.21 -2.44
C GLU A 63 18.24 -5.19 -1.30
N ILE A 64 17.29 -5.17 -0.37
CA ILE A 64 17.26 -4.21 0.72
C ILE A 64 17.65 -4.88 2.03
N ALA A 65 16.90 -5.89 2.46
CA ALA A 65 17.13 -6.67 3.69
C ALA A 65 16.21 -7.88 3.73
N GLU A 66 16.62 -8.93 4.44
CA GLU A 66 15.83 -10.14 4.69
C GLU A 66 15.58 -10.38 6.20
N PRO A 67 14.92 -9.45 6.92
CA PRO A 67 14.58 -9.71 8.31
C PRO A 67 13.47 -10.75 8.41
N ASP A 68 13.36 -11.40 9.59
CA ASP A 68 12.17 -12.18 9.91
C ASP A 68 10.93 -11.27 9.89
N LEU A 69 9.99 -11.55 8.97
CA LEU A 69 8.80 -10.74 8.75
C LEU A 69 8.00 -10.54 10.05
N SER A 70 7.78 -11.62 10.81
CA SER A 70 6.96 -11.54 12.02
C SER A 70 7.59 -10.65 13.09
N THR A 71 8.91 -10.67 13.19
CA THR A 71 9.65 -9.79 14.11
C THR A 71 9.60 -8.35 13.61
N GLN A 72 9.80 -8.14 12.31
CA GLN A 72 9.81 -6.80 11.72
C GLN A 72 8.46 -6.08 11.89
N VAL A 73 7.35 -6.74 11.55
CA VAL A 73 6.02 -6.11 11.65
C VAL A 73 5.57 -5.88 13.11
N ARG A 74 6.06 -6.69 14.06
CA ARG A 74 5.85 -6.41 15.49
C ARG A 74 6.58 -5.14 15.94
N LYS A 75 7.81 -4.91 15.46
CA LYS A 75 8.53 -3.66 15.70
C LYS A 75 7.82 -2.46 15.07
N TYR A 76 7.27 -2.63 13.85
CA TYR A 76 6.47 -1.58 13.22
C TYR A 76 5.27 -1.18 14.08
N ARG A 77 4.52 -2.17 14.57
CA ARG A 77 3.41 -1.91 15.50
C ARG A 77 3.87 -1.23 16.78
N ALA A 78 4.96 -1.69 17.39
CA ALA A 78 5.51 -1.11 18.63
C ALA A 78 5.96 0.34 18.43
N GLY A 79 6.44 0.69 17.23
CA GLY A 79 6.77 2.06 16.83
C GLY A 79 5.56 2.96 16.58
N GLY A 80 4.35 2.40 16.55
CA GLY A 80 3.11 3.16 16.35
C GLY A 80 2.61 3.18 14.90
N ALA A 81 3.05 2.25 14.06
CA ALA A 81 2.38 2.01 12.77
C ALA A 81 0.92 1.60 13.01
N VAL A 82 0.00 2.10 12.18
CA VAL A 82 -1.43 1.82 12.27
C VAL A 82 -1.91 0.78 11.26
N ALA A 83 -1.12 0.55 10.22
CA ALA A 83 -1.32 -0.50 9.21
C ALA A 83 0.02 -1.01 8.70
N ILE A 84 0.00 -2.22 8.12
CA ILE A 84 1.15 -2.83 7.47
C ILE A 84 0.89 -2.92 5.97
N SER A 85 1.86 -2.54 5.15
CA SER A 85 1.90 -2.81 3.72
C SER A 85 2.86 -3.97 3.46
N VAL A 86 2.45 -4.95 2.64
CA VAL A 86 3.27 -6.12 2.30
C VAL A 86 3.39 -6.24 0.80
N LEU A 87 4.62 -6.11 0.27
CA LEU A 87 4.92 -6.38 -1.13
C LEU A 87 4.74 -7.88 -1.40
N THR A 88 3.91 -8.23 -2.39
CA THR A 88 3.63 -9.62 -2.75
C THR A 88 4.05 -9.99 -4.17
N GLU A 89 4.47 -9.02 -4.99
CA GLU A 89 4.98 -9.29 -6.34
C GLU A 89 6.30 -10.08 -6.26
N PRO A 90 6.37 -11.30 -6.85
CA PRO A 90 7.48 -12.21 -6.59
C PRO A 90 8.72 -11.94 -7.43
N THR A 91 8.58 -11.35 -8.63
CA THR A 91 9.69 -11.31 -9.61
C THR A 91 10.57 -10.08 -9.48
N ARG A 92 10.02 -8.97 -9.04
CA ARG A 92 10.69 -7.67 -8.94
C ARG A 92 10.93 -7.21 -7.51
N PHE A 93 10.12 -7.72 -6.56
CA PHE A 93 10.15 -7.30 -5.16
C PHE A 93 10.46 -8.44 -4.20
N ASP A 94 10.67 -9.66 -4.70
CA ASP A 94 10.88 -10.89 -3.90
C ASP A 94 9.78 -11.07 -2.84
N GLY A 95 8.54 -10.77 -3.24
CA GLY A 95 7.36 -10.81 -2.41
C GLY A 95 6.67 -12.19 -2.42
N SER A 96 5.79 -12.40 -1.45
CA SER A 96 4.98 -13.62 -1.37
C SER A 96 3.59 -13.33 -0.81
N LEU A 97 2.56 -13.96 -1.39
CA LEU A 97 1.19 -13.92 -0.85
C LEU A 97 1.10 -14.51 0.56
N THR A 98 1.97 -15.44 0.92
CA THR A 98 2.01 -16.03 2.28
C THR A 98 2.42 -15.00 3.34
N ASP A 99 3.16 -13.97 2.96
CA ASP A 99 3.60 -12.90 3.84
C ASP A 99 2.44 -12.06 4.37
N VAL A 100 1.37 -11.88 3.57
CA VAL A 100 0.16 -11.16 3.98
C VAL A 100 -0.44 -11.78 5.24
N ARG A 101 -0.65 -13.11 5.20
CA ARG A 101 -1.22 -13.85 6.34
C ARG A 101 -0.29 -13.82 7.54
N ALA A 102 1.01 -13.99 7.32
CA ALA A 102 2.01 -13.95 8.39
C ALA A 102 2.06 -12.59 9.08
N ALA A 103 2.06 -11.49 8.29
CA ALA A 103 2.02 -10.12 8.78
C ALA A 103 0.74 -9.84 9.58
N ARG A 104 -0.43 -10.26 9.05
CA ARG A 104 -1.73 -10.08 9.71
C ARG A 104 -1.78 -10.72 11.10
N ILE A 105 -1.22 -11.93 11.23
CA ILE A 105 -1.16 -12.65 12.51
C ILE A 105 -0.19 -11.96 13.47
N ALA A 106 1.01 -11.60 12.99
CA ALA A 106 2.08 -11.07 13.82
C ALA A 106 1.85 -9.64 14.30
N ALA A 107 1.43 -8.74 13.38
CA ALA A 107 1.22 -7.33 13.70
C ALA A 107 -0.10 -7.07 14.41
N GLN A 108 -1.15 -7.86 14.14
CA GLN A 108 -2.53 -7.61 14.60
C GLN A 108 -3.07 -6.23 14.19
N LEU A 109 -2.55 -5.68 13.10
CA LEU A 109 -2.98 -4.46 12.42
C LEU A 109 -3.64 -4.81 11.09
N PRO A 110 -4.39 -3.89 10.45
CA PRO A 110 -4.81 -4.05 9.08
C PRO A 110 -3.62 -4.24 8.14
N VAL A 111 -3.75 -5.13 7.16
CA VAL A 111 -2.69 -5.46 6.19
C VAL A 111 -3.13 -5.14 4.78
N LEU A 112 -2.41 -4.24 4.13
CA LEU A 112 -2.51 -3.91 2.72
C LEU A 112 -1.67 -4.88 1.90
N ARG A 113 -2.29 -5.59 0.93
CA ARG A 113 -1.57 -6.27 -0.14
C ARG A 113 -1.07 -5.22 -1.13
N LYS A 114 0.22 -5.00 -1.18
CA LYS A 114 0.88 -4.11 -2.14
C LYS A 114 1.38 -4.94 -3.33
N ASP A 115 0.67 -4.85 -4.44
CA ASP A 115 0.91 -5.66 -5.64
C ASP A 115 0.34 -4.94 -6.88
N PHE A 116 0.56 -5.48 -8.07
CA PHE A 116 0.00 -4.97 -9.31
C PHE A 116 -1.26 -5.78 -9.66
N LEU A 117 -2.41 -5.29 -9.23
CA LEU A 117 -3.69 -5.94 -9.47
C LEU A 117 -4.30 -5.38 -10.76
N VAL A 118 -4.57 -6.27 -11.72
CA VAL A 118 -5.08 -5.91 -13.07
C VAL A 118 -6.34 -6.71 -13.46
N HIS A 119 -6.82 -7.60 -12.56
CA HIS A 119 -7.97 -8.46 -12.81
C HIS A 119 -8.77 -8.67 -11.52
N PRO A 120 -10.14 -8.71 -11.57
CA PRO A 120 -10.99 -8.92 -10.40
C PRO A 120 -10.68 -10.19 -9.59
N ALA A 121 -10.27 -11.27 -10.25
CA ALA A 121 -9.87 -12.51 -9.58
C ALA A 121 -8.70 -12.31 -8.58
N GLN A 122 -7.80 -11.34 -8.84
CA GLN A 122 -6.72 -11.01 -7.89
C GLN A 122 -7.25 -10.28 -6.63
N VAL A 123 -8.38 -9.58 -6.73
CA VAL A 123 -9.06 -9.00 -5.56
C VAL A 123 -9.61 -10.13 -4.68
N ILE A 124 -10.26 -11.14 -5.29
CA ILE A 124 -10.73 -12.33 -4.59
C ILE A 124 -9.55 -13.10 -3.95
N GLU A 125 -8.43 -13.24 -4.68
CA GLU A 125 -7.19 -13.85 -4.19
C GLU A 125 -6.65 -13.09 -2.96
N SER A 126 -6.66 -11.75 -2.98
CA SER A 126 -6.23 -10.92 -1.85
C SER A 126 -7.06 -11.22 -0.61
N ARG A 127 -8.38 -11.30 -0.74
CA ARG A 127 -9.27 -11.69 0.35
C ARG A 127 -8.99 -13.11 0.83
N ALA A 128 -8.79 -14.06 -0.09
CA ALA A 128 -8.50 -15.46 0.21
C ALA A 128 -7.15 -15.68 0.90
N THR A 129 -6.20 -14.75 0.75
CA THR A 129 -4.90 -14.77 1.48
C THR A 129 -4.95 -14.04 2.81
N GLY A 130 -6.05 -13.36 3.11
CA GLY A 130 -6.28 -12.66 4.37
C GLY A 130 -5.83 -11.21 4.38
N ALA A 131 -5.71 -10.57 3.22
CA ALA A 131 -5.55 -9.12 3.14
C ALA A 131 -6.77 -8.42 3.74
N ASP A 132 -6.54 -7.26 4.33
CA ASP A 132 -7.56 -6.37 4.86
C ASP A 132 -7.82 -5.21 3.89
N ALA A 133 -6.82 -4.87 3.07
CA ALA A 133 -6.90 -3.89 2.01
C ALA A 133 -6.06 -4.29 0.80
N ILE A 134 -6.33 -3.67 -0.34
CA ILE A 134 -5.60 -3.86 -1.61
C ILE A 134 -5.10 -2.54 -2.16
N LEU A 135 -4.01 -2.61 -2.94
CA LEU A 135 -3.56 -1.51 -3.78
C LEU A 135 -4.21 -1.61 -5.16
N LEU A 136 -4.75 -0.50 -5.65
CA LEU A 136 -5.16 -0.33 -7.04
C LEU A 136 -4.40 0.86 -7.64
N ILE A 137 -3.64 0.61 -8.71
CA ILE A 137 -2.81 1.62 -9.38
C ILE A 137 -3.59 2.22 -10.53
N SER A 138 -3.97 3.49 -10.41
CA SER A 138 -4.79 4.18 -11.43
C SER A 138 -4.15 4.12 -12.83
N ALA A 139 -2.85 4.31 -12.94
CA ALA A 139 -2.13 4.25 -14.21
C ALA A 139 -2.16 2.87 -14.90
N ALA A 140 -2.36 1.78 -14.13
CA ALA A 140 -2.42 0.40 -14.63
C ALA A 140 -3.81 -0.02 -15.13
N LEU A 141 -4.85 0.77 -14.85
CA LEU A 141 -6.26 0.42 -15.04
C LEU A 141 -7.00 1.49 -15.84
N THR A 142 -7.91 1.06 -16.69
CA THR A 142 -8.94 1.96 -17.23
C THR A 142 -9.92 2.37 -16.12
N GLU A 143 -10.67 3.43 -16.34
CA GLU A 143 -11.68 3.87 -15.36
C GLU A 143 -12.72 2.78 -15.08
N LEU A 144 -13.14 2.02 -16.11
CA LEU A 144 -14.08 0.93 -15.98
C LEU A 144 -13.50 -0.24 -15.15
N GLU A 145 -12.25 -0.61 -15.41
CA GLU A 145 -11.55 -1.65 -14.64
C GLU A 145 -11.40 -1.23 -13.17
N LEU A 146 -10.98 0.03 -12.92
CA LEU A 146 -10.82 0.56 -11.56
C LEU A 146 -12.14 0.50 -10.78
N LYS A 147 -13.24 0.99 -11.37
CA LYS A 147 -14.58 0.93 -10.75
C LYS A 147 -15.04 -0.50 -10.52
N GLY A 148 -14.79 -1.39 -11.49
CA GLY A 148 -15.14 -2.81 -11.36
C GLY A 148 -14.36 -3.51 -10.23
N MET A 149 -13.08 -3.24 -10.09
CA MET A 149 -12.25 -3.83 -9.02
C MET A 149 -12.61 -3.26 -7.64
N LEU A 150 -12.95 -1.97 -7.55
CA LEU A 150 -13.46 -1.36 -6.32
C LEU A 150 -14.79 -1.99 -5.89
N ALA A 151 -15.70 -2.24 -6.83
CA ALA A 151 -16.98 -2.92 -6.52
C ALA A 151 -16.75 -4.34 -5.96
N VAL A 152 -15.81 -5.10 -6.55
CA VAL A 152 -15.45 -6.44 -6.03
C VAL A 152 -14.79 -6.35 -4.66
N ALA A 153 -13.97 -5.33 -4.40
CA ALA A 153 -13.36 -5.11 -3.10
C ALA A 153 -14.42 -4.82 -2.03
N ASP A 154 -15.38 -3.95 -2.34
CA ASP A 154 -16.52 -3.60 -1.45
C ASP A 154 -17.38 -4.83 -1.12
N ASP A 155 -17.77 -5.63 -2.14
CA ASP A 155 -18.51 -6.89 -1.97
C ASP A 155 -17.78 -7.89 -1.03
N LEU A 156 -16.44 -7.83 -0.97
CA LEU A 156 -15.62 -8.68 -0.11
C LEU A 156 -15.25 -8.03 1.23
N GLY A 157 -15.67 -6.78 1.46
CA GLY A 157 -15.36 -5.99 2.63
C GLY A 157 -13.90 -5.55 2.72
N LEU A 158 -13.17 -5.53 1.58
CA LEU A 158 -11.80 -5.04 1.50
C LEU A 158 -11.78 -3.53 1.29
N ASP A 159 -10.97 -2.82 2.06
CA ASP A 159 -10.63 -1.44 1.73
C ASP A 159 -9.67 -1.38 0.54
N ALA A 160 -9.62 -0.23 -0.15
CA ALA A 160 -8.71 -0.01 -1.26
C ALA A 160 -7.92 1.29 -1.08
N LEU A 161 -6.59 1.19 -1.19
CA LEU A 161 -5.69 2.31 -1.41
C LEU A 161 -5.56 2.49 -2.93
N VAL A 162 -6.11 3.58 -3.47
CA VAL A 162 -6.05 3.87 -4.91
C VAL A 162 -4.95 4.88 -5.18
N GLU A 163 -3.92 4.43 -5.90
CA GLU A 163 -2.68 5.16 -6.13
C GLU A 163 -2.73 5.99 -7.42
N ALA A 164 -2.29 7.24 -7.34
CA ALA A 164 -2.13 8.19 -8.44
C ALA A 164 -0.70 8.77 -8.48
N HIS A 165 -0.18 9.03 -9.69
CA HIS A 165 1.15 9.60 -9.93
C HIS A 165 1.10 10.97 -10.61
N SER A 166 -0.04 11.32 -11.21
CA SER A 166 -0.25 12.52 -12.00
C SER A 166 -1.61 13.14 -11.71
N GLU A 167 -1.82 14.37 -12.17
CA GLU A 167 -3.13 15.00 -12.10
C GLU A 167 -4.18 14.22 -12.91
N GLU A 168 -3.79 13.62 -14.04
CA GLU A 168 -4.68 12.79 -14.86
C GLU A 168 -5.10 11.53 -14.10
N ASP A 169 -4.14 10.82 -13.46
CA ASP A 169 -4.44 9.69 -12.62
C ASP A 169 -5.35 10.07 -11.45
N LEU A 170 -5.03 11.17 -10.77
CA LEU A 170 -5.83 11.66 -9.66
C LEU A 170 -7.25 12.02 -10.11
N ALA A 171 -7.41 12.70 -11.25
CA ALA A 171 -8.72 12.99 -11.80
C ALA A 171 -9.54 11.71 -12.03
N LYS A 172 -8.93 10.63 -12.55
CA LYS A 172 -9.56 9.32 -12.69
C LYS A 172 -9.95 8.72 -11.34
N VAL A 173 -9.07 8.76 -10.34
CA VAL A 173 -9.37 8.29 -8.97
C VAL A 173 -10.56 9.04 -8.39
N LEU A 174 -10.64 10.35 -8.59
CA LEU A 174 -11.71 11.20 -8.06
C LEU A 174 -13.08 10.95 -8.71
N THR A 175 -13.16 10.21 -9.83
CA THR A 175 -14.46 9.73 -10.38
C THR A 175 -15.01 8.49 -9.65
N THR A 176 -14.28 7.97 -8.67
CA THR A 176 -14.64 6.79 -7.86
C THR A 176 -14.96 7.19 -6.42
N ASP A 177 -15.52 6.25 -5.66
CA ASP A 177 -15.83 6.43 -4.22
C ASP A 177 -14.66 5.96 -3.31
N ALA A 178 -13.43 5.86 -3.84
CA ALA A 178 -12.26 5.43 -3.06
C ALA A 178 -12.05 6.33 -1.84
N GLY A 179 -12.14 5.76 -0.64
CA GLY A 179 -11.97 6.48 0.64
C GLY A 179 -10.50 6.79 0.97
N VAL A 180 -9.54 6.01 0.43
CA VAL A 180 -8.10 6.20 0.65
C VAL A 180 -7.41 6.42 -0.70
N VAL A 181 -6.77 7.57 -0.85
CA VAL A 181 -6.08 8.00 -2.08
C VAL A 181 -4.59 8.12 -1.79
N GLY A 182 -3.80 7.34 -2.51
CA GLY A 182 -2.35 7.40 -2.48
C GLY A 182 -1.81 8.37 -3.53
N VAL A 183 -0.90 9.24 -3.12
CA VAL A 183 -0.11 10.06 -4.04
C VAL A 183 1.32 9.53 -3.97
N ASN A 184 1.74 8.85 -5.05
CA ASN A 184 3.05 8.22 -5.09
C ASN A 184 4.09 9.16 -5.72
N ALA A 185 5.12 9.50 -4.94
CA ALA A 185 6.24 10.31 -5.41
C ALA A 185 7.12 9.58 -6.43
N ARG A 186 7.04 8.25 -6.50
CA ARG A 186 7.79 7.46 -7.48
C ARG A 186 6.96 7.27 -8.75
N ASP A 187 7.47 7.71 -9.87
CA ASP A 187 6.94 7.39 -11.19
C ASP A 187 7.18 5.90 -11.48
N LEU A 188 6.12 5.14 -11.78
CA LEU A 188 6.23 3.71 -12.02
C LEU A 188 6.66 3.34 -13.45
N GLU A 189 6.74 4.30 -14.38
CA GLU A 189 7.29 4.05 -15.72
C GLU A 189 8.80 4.26 -15.78
N THR A 190 9.29 5.30 -15.09
CA THR A 190 10.72 5.69 -15.09
C THR A 190 11.46 5.26 -13.84
N LEU A 191 10.75 4.95 -12.75
CA LEU A 191 11.24 4.69 -11.39
C LEU A 191 11.89 5.90 -10.72
N GLU A 192 11.79 7.10 -11.34
CA GLU A 192 12.29 8.35 -10.76
C GLU A 192 11.44 8.78 -9.56
N LEU A 193 12.09 9.38 -8.58
CA LEU A 193 11.45 9.90 -7.37
C LEU A 193 11.34 11.43 -7.46
N ASP A 194 10.11 11.93 -7.40
CA ASP A 194 9.82 13.37 -7.38
C ASP A 194 8.85 13.72 -6.24
N LEU A 195 9.43 14.04 -5.08
CA LEU A 195 8.66 14.38 -3.88
C LEU A 195 7.92 15.72 -4.05
N GLU A 196 8.49 16.69 -4.76
CA GLU A 196 7.89 18.00 -4.98
C GLU A 196 6.61 17.89 -5.81
N ARG A 197 6.63 17.09 -6.88
CA ARG A 197 5.45 16.77 -7.67
C ARG A 197 4.37 16.14 -6.80
N ALA A 198 4.71 15.14 -6.00
CA ALA A 198 3.75 14.47 -5.15
C ALA A 198 3.14 15.44 -4.11
N LEU A 199 3.97 16.26 -3.46
CA LEU A 199 3.49 17.27 -2.51
C LEU A 199 2.56 18.30 -3.17
N ALA A 200 2.75 18.61 -4.45
CA ALA A 200 1.84 19.48 -5.19
C ALA A 200 0.49 18.82 -5.53
N LEU A 201 0.45 17.48 -5.64
CA LEU A 201 -0.78 16.73 -5.90
C LEU A 201 -1.62 16.46 -4.64
N VAL A 202 -0.99 16.29 -3.48
CA VAL A 202 -1.69 16.00 -2.22
C VAL A 202 -2.85 16.97 -1.92
N PRO A 203 -2.71 18.31 -2.08
CA PRO A 203 -3.80 19.26 -1.82
C PRO A 203 -5.02 19.10 -2.72
N LEU A 204 -4.89 18.38 -3.85
CA LEU A 204 -6.00 18.12 -4.78
C LEU A 204 -6.88 16.95 -4.32
N VAL A 205 -6.45 16.16 -3.35
CA VAL A 205 -7.26 15.11 -2.73
C VAL A 205 -8.32 15.75 -1.83
N PRO A 206 -9.62 15.47 -2.02
CA PRO A 206 -10.69 16.01 -1.19
C PRO A 206 -10.52 15.64 0.29
N ARG A 207 -10.87 16.57 1.19
CA ARG A 207 -10.66 16.41 2.65
C ARG A 207 -11.52 15.32 3.31
N ASP A 208 -12.54 14.84 2.66
CA ASP A 208 -13.38 13.73 3.08
C ASP A 208 -12.73 12.36 2.76
N ARG A 209 -11.62 12.36 2.02
CA ARG A 209 -10.79 11.17 1.75
C ARG A 209 -9.50 11.19 2.56
N VAL A 210 -8.94 10.01 2.80
CA VAL A 210 -7.61 9.87 3.42
C VAL A 210 -6.56 10.06 2.33
N ALA A 211 -5.77 11.13 2.41
CA ALA A 211 -4.63 11.34 1.53
C ALA A 211 -3.38 10.67 2.13
N VAL A 212 -2.75 9.77 1.37
CA VAL A 212 -1.52 9.04 1.75
C VAL A 212 -0.39 9.48 0.85
N LEU A 213 0.70 10.02 1.40
CA LEU A 213 1.93 10.23 0.62
C LEU A 213 2.76 8.95 0.61
N GLU A 214 3.09 8.46 -0.60
CA GLU A 214 3.87 7.24 -0.81
C GLU A 214 5.23 7.55 -1.44
N SER A 215 6.24 6.78 -1.06
CA SER A 215 7.63 6.90 -1.51
C SER A 215 8.32 8.21 -1.09
N GLY A 216 9.64 8.17 -0.97
CA GLY A 216 10.47 9.36 -0.68
C GLY A 216 10.43 9.85 0.77
N VAL A 217 9.58 9.31 1.62
CA VAL A 217 9.52 9.69 3.04
C VAL A 217 10.57 8.91 3.83
N SER A 218 11.52 9.63 4.44
CA SER A 218 12.61 9.03 5.22
C SER A 218 13.01 9.83 6.46
N THR A 219 12.48 11.03 6.64
CA THR A 219 12.76 11.92 7.77
C THR A 219 11.47 12.52 8.32
N HIS A 220 11.49 13.00 9.55
CA HIS A 220 10.39 13.73 10.15
C HIS A 220 10.03 15.00 9.35
N GLU A 221 11.01 15.71 8.80
CA GLU A 221 10.80 16.88 7.93
C GLU A 221 9.95 16.51 6.69
N HIS A 222 10.21 15.36 6.05
CA HIS A 222 9.37 14.91 4.93
C HIS A 222 7.94 14.64 5.37
N VAL A 223 7.75 14.13 6.60
CA VAL A 223 6.41 13.91 7.17
C VAL A 223 5.71 15.24 7.45
N GLU A 224 6.39 16.22 8.06
CA GLU A 224 5.83 17.56 8.28
C GLU A 224 5.39 18.22 6.98
N ARG A 225 6.21 18.14 5.93
CA ARG A 225 5.86 18.66 4.60
C ARG A 225 4.64 17.94 4.00
N ALA A 226 4.50 16.62 4.21
CA ALA A 226 3.33 15.88 3.78
C ALA A 226 2.06 16.34 4.50
N LEU A 227 2.14 16.54 5.83
CA LEU A 227 1.03 17.06 6.64
C LEU A 227 0.65 18.50 6.25
N ASP A 228 1.62 19.37 6.02
CA ASP A 228 1.41 20.75 5.58
C ASP A 228 0.74 20.79 4.19
N ALA A 229 1.05 19.83 3.31
CA ALA A 229 0.39 19.66 2.03
C ALA A 229 -1.05 19.11 2.16
N GLY A 230 -1.43 18.55 3.31
CA GLY A 230 -2.77 18.02 3.57
C GLY A 230 -2.87 16.48 3.60
N ALA A 231 -1.76 15.75 3.52
CA ALA A 231 -1.77 14.31 3.77
C ALA A 231 -2.10 14.03 5.24
N SER A 232 -2.85 12.98 5.49
CA SER A 232 -3.13 12.48 6.85
C SER A 232 -2.32 11.22 7.18
N ALA A 233 -1.76 10.57 6.17
CA ALA A 233 -0.97 9.35 6.31
C ALA A 233 0.26 9.37 5.40
N VAL A 234 1.26 8.56 5.77
CA VAL A 234 2.45 8.29 4.96
C VAL A 234 2.67 6.78 4.85
N LEU A 235 3.10 6.30 3.67
CA LEU A 235 3.54 4.93 3.48
C LEU A 235 5.06 4.90 3.37
N VAL A 236 5.71 4.16 4.29
CA VAL A 236 7.16 4.17 4.46
C VAL A 236 7.69 2.74 4.43
N GLY A 237 8.62 2.47 3.53
CA GLY A 237 9.22 1.13 3.35
C GLY A 237 10.73 1.11 3.49
N GLU A 238 11.46 1.63 2.49
CA GLU A 238 12.91 1.44 2.39
C GLU A 238 13.68 1.90 3.63
N SER A 239 13.35 3.08 4.17
CA SER A 239 14.00 3.60 5.38
C SER A 239 13.76 2.70 6.60
N LEU A 240 12.56 2.10 6.74
CA LEU A 240 12.24 1.17 7.83
C LEU A 240 12.92 -0.18 7.66
N MET A 241 13.04 -0.68 6.43
CA MET A 241 13.73 -1.95 6.14
C MET A 241 15.24 -1.86 6.36
N ARG A 242 15.83 -0.68 6.12
CA ARG A 242 17.27 -0.43 6.33
C ARG A 242 17.60 0.00 7.77
N ALA A 243 16.60 0.33 8.58
CA ALA A 243 16.81 0.83 9.93
C ALA A 243 17.34 -0.27 10.87
N ALA A 244 18.35 0.04 11.67
CA ALA A 244 18.80 -0.83 12.75
C ALA A 244 17.71 -1.02 13.83
N ASP A 245 16.95 0.04 14.09
CA ASP A 245 15.78 0.04 14.97
C ASP A 245 14.57 0.68 14.28
N PRO A 246 13.76 -0.13 13.57
CA PRO A 246 12.58 0.38 12.87
C PRO A 246 11.49 0.90 13.82
N GLU A 247 11.44 0.45 15.07
CA GLU A 247 10.52 0.97 16.09
C GLU A 247 10.86 2.43 16.42
N ALA A 248 12.13 2.72 16.72
CA ALA A 248 12.59 4.08 16.98
C ALA A 248 12.42 4.96 15.74
N THR A 249 12.71 4.45 14.55
CA THR A 249 12.55 5.21 13.29
C THR A 249 11.09 5.63 13.06
N ILE A 250 10.10 4.76 13.34
CA ILE A 250 8.68 5.14 13.20
C ILE A 250 8.32 6.24 14.21
N ARG A 251 8.79 6.15 15.46
CA ARG A 251 8.56 7.21 16.45
C ARG A 251 9.17 8.54 16.02
N GLU A 252 10.39 8.51 15.49
CA GLU A 252 11.05 9.70 14.95
C GLU A 252 10.25 10.30 13.79
N LEU A 253 9.82 9.48 12.83
CA LEU A 253 8.98 9.93 11.70
C LEU A 253 7.69 10.60 12.19
N ARG A 254 7.07 10.09 13.25
CA ARG A 254 5.86 10.65 13.85
C ARG A 254 6.10 11.90 14.68
N GLY A 255 7.35 12.24 14.98
CA GLY A 255 7.70 13.33 15.90
C GLY A 255 7.46 12.99 17.38
N ASP A 256 7.33 11.70 17.69
CA ASP A 256 7.23 11.23 19.07
C ASP A 256 8.62 11.39 19.71
N ARG A 257 8.79 12.38 20.59
CA ARG A 257 10.06 12.59 21.29
C ARG A 257 10.31 11.44 22.26
N ASP A 258 11.52 10.87 22.22
CA ASP A 258 11.93 9.79 23.09
C ASP A 258 11.64 10.07 24.57
N GLY A 259 10.97 9.09 25.20
CA GLY A 259 10.96 8.86 26.62
C GLY A 259 9.70 9.27 27.37
N PRO A 260 9.26 8.45 28.35
CA PRO A 260 8.30 8.91 29.34
C PRO A 260 8.95 10.00 30.19
N ARG A 261 8.24 11.12 30.36
CA ARG A 261 8.59 12.09 31.41
C ARG A 261 8.27 11.51 32.78
#